data_768b0aafe9bdcb03e98b1672f58a86aa
#
_entry.id   768b0aafe9bdcb03e98b1672f58a86aa
#
_cell.length_a   1.000
_cell.length_b   1.000
_cell.length_c   1.000
_cell.angle_alpha   90.00
_cell.angle_beta   90.00
_cell.angle_gamma   90.00
#
_symmetry.space_group_name_H-M   'P 1'
#
loop_
_entity.id
_entity.type
_entity.pdbx_description
1 polymer ?
#
loop_
_entity_poly.entity_id
_entity_poly.type
_entity_poly.pdbx_seq_one_letter_code
_entity_poly.pdbx_strand_id
1 'polypeptide(L)'
;MKNSLRFTLLIFAFLQAATLAAQERYTVKPGDPNGINKWYMGRQIAQVMSHYGIGWLEREEREQEENTTQLLKNLAVQPGQVIADIGAGSGYHSTLLSKMVGNGKVYAVDVEPEMIAYLNDRIKREGKKNIIPVLSTEKKVSLPANSVDQMLLVDVYHEFSFPYEMAISMLEALKPG
;
A
#
# COMPACT_ATOMS: atom_id res chain seq x y z
N MET A 1 -27.69 39.94 11.63
CA MET A 1 -28.03 39.12 10.45
C MET A 1 -27.02 39.22 9.30
N LYS A 2 -26.38 40.35 8.98
CA LYS A 2 -25.42 40.49 7.87
C LYS A 2 -24.08 39.71 8.07
N ASN A 3 -23.64 39.48 9.31
CA ASN A 3 -22.37 38.81 9.62
C ASN A 3 -22.45 37.26 9.50
N SER A 4 -23.62 36.67 9.79
CA SER A 4 -23.80 35.20 9.67
C SER A 4 -23.80 34.76 8.22
N LEU A 5 -24.38 35.56 7.32
CA LEU A 5 -24.43 35.24 5.89
C LEU A 5 -23.03 35.29 5.24
N ARG A 6 -22.17 36.23 5.67
CA ARG A 6 -20.78 36.32 5.18
C ARG A 6 -19.92 35.13 5.65
N PHE A 7 -20.15 34.66 6.88
CA PHE A 7 -19.43 33.51 7.44
C PHE A 7 -19.83 32.21 6.73
N THR A 8 -21.12 32.04 6.44
CA THR A 8 -21.62 30.85 5.69
C THR A 8 -21.11 30.82 4.25
N LEU A 9 -21.04 31.98 3.56
CA LEU A 9 -20.49 32.10 2.22
C LEU A 9 -18.98 31.77 2.17
N LEU A 10 -18.21 32.20 3.18
CA LEU A 10 -16.78 31.88 3.28
C LEU A 10 -16.51 30.39 3.51
N ILE A 11 -17.30 29.73 4.34
CA ILE A 11 -17.19 28.27 4.58
C ILE A 11 -17.54 27.50 3.30
N PHE A 12 -18.58 27.93 2.57
CA PHE A 12 -18.98 27.28 1.31
C PHE A 12 -17.93 27.45 0.22
N ALA A 13 -17.30 28.62 0.11
CA ALA A 13 -16.21 28.89 -0.83
C ALA A 13 -14.94 28.08 -0.48
N PHE A 14 -14.63 27.90 0.81
CA PHE A 14 -13.50 27.08 1.26
C PHE A 14 -13.73 25.59 0.98
N LEU A 15 -14.96 25.08 1.19
CA LEU A 15 -15.32 23.71 0.85
C LEU A 15 -15.26 23.45 -0.67
N GLN A 16 -15.70 24.41 -1.48
CA GLN A 16 -15.62 24.27 -2.95
C GLN A 16 -14.18 24.34 -3.44
N ALA A 17 -13.33 25.22 -2.87
CA ALA A 17 -11.92 25.27 -3.22
C ALA A 17 -11.16 23.98 -2.84
N ALA A 18 -11.48 23.38 -1.70
CA ALA A 18 -10.89 22.11 -1.28
C ALA A 18 -11.33 20.93 -2.18
N THR A 19 -12.58 20.92 -2.66
CA THR A 19 -13.05 19.90 -3.62
C THR A 19 -12.47 20.10 -5.01
N LEU A 20 -12.28 21.32 -5.50
CA LEU A 20 -11.60 21.60 -6.75
C LEU A 20 -10.12 21.16 -6.71
N ALA A 21 -9.38 21.47 -5.63
CA ALA A 21 -7.98 21.06 -5.50
C ALA A 21 -7.82 19.53 -5.46
N ALA A 22 -8.78 18.80 -4.89
CA ALA A 22 -8.80 17.34 -4.94
C ALA A 22 -9.12 16.79 -6.34
N GLN A 23 -9.93 17.51 -7.12
CA GLN A 23 -10.31 17.12 -8.46
C GLN A 23 -9.20 17.38 -9.50
N GLU A 24 -8.34 18.37 -9.27
CA GLU A 24 -7.16 18.63 -10.11
C GLU A 24 -6.04 17.61 -9.94
N ARG A 25 -6.00 16.88 -8.81
CA ARG A 25 -4.95 15.90 -8.53
C ARG A 25 -4.99 14.69 -9.43
N TYR A 26 -6.17 14.26 -9.81
CA TYR A 26 -6.41 13.11 -10.68
C TYR A 26 -7.16 13.55 -11.94
N THR A 27 -6.69 13.06 -13.09
CA THR A 27 -7.41 13.22 -14.35
C THR A 27 -7.99 11.89 -14.81
N VAL A 28 -9.19 11.94 -15.40
CA VAL A 28 -9.84 10.76 -16.00
C VAL A 28 -9.87 10.97 -17.50
N LYS A 29 -9.19 10.10 -18.22
CA LYS A 29 -9.16 10.08 -19.69
C LYS A 29 -8.79 8.67 -20.18
N PRO A 30 -9.19 8.29 -21.40
CA PRO A 30 -8.78 7.03 -22.01
C PRO A 30 -7.25 6.89 -22.06
N GLY A 31 -6.77 5.66 -21.90
CA GLY A 31 -5.35 5.32 -21.95
C GLY A 31 -5.13 3.87 -22.36
N ASP A 32 -4.08 3.25 -21.87
CA ASP A 32 -3.78 1.84 -22.12
C ASP A 32 -4.90 0.95 -21.53
N PRO A 33 -5.32 -0.12 -22.22
CA PRO A 33 -6.32 -1.07 -21.73
C PRO A 33 -5.98 -1.73 -20.38
N ASN A 34 -4.69 -1.83 -20.03
CA ASN A 34 -4.23 -2.38 -18.75
C ASN A 34 -4.29 -1.36 -17.59
N GLY A 35 -4.75 -0.13 -17.84
CA GLY A 35 -4.94 0.90 -16.85
C GLY A 35 -6.41 1.15 -16.54
N ILE A 36 -6.67 1.86 -15.43
CA ILE A 36 -8.03 2.18 -14.96
C ILE A 36 -8.58 3.50 -15.52
N ASN A 37 -8.01 4.04 -16.61
CA ASN A 37 -8.36 5.35 -17.19
C ASN A 37 -8.22 6.53 -16.23
N LYS A 38 -7.51 6.36 -15.13
CA LYS A 38 -7.21 7.38 -14.13
C LYS A 38 -5.71 7.68 -14.15
N TRP A 39 -5.38 8.95 -14.03
CA TRP A 39 -4.02 9.46 -14.17
C TRP A 39 -3.62 10.27 -12.95
N TYR A 40 -2.38 10.11 -12.52
CA TYR A 40 -1.77 10.88 -11.45
C TYR A 40 -0.38 11.35 -11.88
N MET A 41 -0.11 12.64 -11.78
CA MET A 41 1.17 13.26 -12.18
C MET A 41 1.65 12.85 -13.59
N GLY A 42 0.72 12.78 -14.55
CA GLY A 42 1.02 12.45 -15.94
C GLY A 42 1.16 10.95 -16.25
N ARG A 43 1.07 10.07 -15.26
CA ARG A 43 1.14 8.61 -15.43
C ARG A 43 -0.26 7.99 -15.25
N GLN A 44 -0.61 7.07 -16.14
CA GLN A 44 -1.80 6.25 -15.98
C GLN A 44 -1.61 5.25 -14.83
N ILE A 45 -2.63 5.09 -14.01
CA ILE A 45 -2.67 4.09 -12.94
C ILE A 45 -3.00 2.73 -13.56
N ALA A 46 -2.24 1.73 -13.21
CA ALA A 46 -2.45 0.36 -13.66
C ALA A 46 -3.66 -0.28 -12.97
N GLN A 47 -4.19 -1.33 -13.56
CA GLN A 47 -5.19 -2.17 -12.91
C GLN A 47 -4.53 -2.98 -11.79
N VAL A 48 -5.21 -3.11 -10.64
CA VAL A 48 -4.75 -3.92 -9.51
C VAL A 48 -4.63 -5.39 -9.94
N MET A 49 -3.52 -6.02 -9.59
CA MET A 49 -3.34 -7.45 -9.82
C MET A 49 -4.28 -8.26 -8.91
N SER A 50 -5.12 -9.08 -9.51
CA SER A 50 -6.02 -9.94 -8.76
C SER A 50 -5.30 -11.18 -8.20
N HIS A 51 -5.94 -11.87 -7.25
CA HIS A 51 -5.45 -13.14 -6.67
C HIS A 51 -5.15 -14.25 -7.71
N TYR A 52 -5.68 -14.16 -8.93
CA TYR A 52 -5.29 -15.06 -10.02
C TYR A 52 -3.81 -14.94 -10.40
N GLY A 53 -3.16 -13.83 -10.05
CA GLY A 53 -1.73 -13.61 -10.24
C GLY A 53 -0.83 -14.32 -9.22
N ILE A 54 -1.37 -15.03 -8.20
CA ILE A 54 -0.56 -15.67 -7.14
C ILE A 54 0.50 -16.63 -7.73
N GLY A 55 0.15 -17.43 -8.75
CA GLY A 55 1.11 -18.32 -9.39
C GLY A 55 2.30 -17.59 -9.99
N TRP A 56 2.09 -16.41 -10.56
CA TRP A 56 3.16 -15.57 -11.07
C TRP A 56 4.00 -14.97 -9.93
N LEU A 57 3.36 -14.55 -8.83
CA LEU A 57 4.06 -14.01 -7.66
C LEU A 57 4.97 -15.04 -6.97
N GLU A 58 4.66 -16.33 -7.08
CA GLU A 58 5.40 -17.44 -6.46
C GLU A 58 6.26 -18.25 -7.47
N ARG A 59 6.50 -17.72 -8.69
CA ARG A 59 7.30 -18.40 -9.71
C ARG A 59 8.74 -18.66 -9.25
N GLU A 60 9.31 -19.79 -9.65
CA GLU A 60 10.66 -20.20 -9.22
C GLU A 60 11.76 -19.26 -9.73
N GLU A 61 11.54 -18.64 -10.88
CA GLU A 61 12.48 -17.72 -11.53
C GLU A 61 12.57 -16.35 -10.84
N ARG A 62 11.67 -16.06 -9.92
CA ARG A 62 11.53 -14.72 -9.30
C ARG A 62 12.84 -14.19 -8.69
N GLU A 63 13.60 -15.05 -7.99
CA GLU A 63 14.87 -14.64 -7.41
C GLU A 63 15.89 -14.25 -8.49
N GLN A 64 15.90 -14.96 -9.62
CA GLN A 64 16.83 -14.68 -10.72
C GLN A 64 16.45 -13.40 -11.48
N GLU A 65 15.15 -13.11 -11.60
CA GLU A 65 14.63 -11.95 -12.32
C GLU A 65 14.68 -10.67 -11.49
N GLU A 66 14.36 -10.74 -10.20
CA GLU A 66 14.16 -9.59 -9.32
C GLU A 66 15.30 -9.39 -8.31
N ASN A 67 16.18 -10.40 -8.12
CA ASN A 67 17.24 -10.37 -7.12
C ASN A 67 16.76 -9.97 -5.72
N THR A 68 15.72 -10.64 -5.24
CA THR A 68 15.05 -10.37 -3.96
C THR A 68 16.01 -10.44 -2.78
N THR A 69 16.98 -11.36 -2.83
CA THR A 69 18.03 -11.48 -1.81
C THR A 69 18.82 -10.17 -1.66
N GLN A 70 19.21 -9.54 -2.77
CA GLN A 70 19.93 -8.27 -2.75
C GLN A 70 19.05 -7.11 -2.30
N LEU A 71 17.78 -7.08 -2.74
CA LEU A 71 16.80 -6.10 -2.29
C LEU A 71 16.69 -6.13 -0.76
N LEU A 72 16.42 -7.30 -0.19
CA LEU A 72 16.23 -7.45 1.25
C LEU A 72 17.51 -7.15 2.05
N LYS A 73 18.67 -7.52 1.53
CA LYS A 73 19.97 -7.15 2.13
C LYS A 73 20.14 -5.63 2.21
N ASN A 74 19.80 -4.92 1.13
CA ASN A 74 19.91 -3.46 1.08
C ASN A 74 18.88 -2.74 1.97
N LEU A 75 17.74 -3.38 2.26
CA LEU A 75 16.74 -2.86 3.18
C LEU A 75 17.26 -2.78 4.62
N ALA A 76 18.31 -3.53 4.93
CA ALA A 76 19.02 -3.52 6.20
C ALA A 76 18.12 -3.68 7.45
N VAL A 77 17.08 -4.50 7.32
CA VAL A 77 16.12 -4.79 8.40
C VAL A 77 16.83 -5.32 9.63
N GLN A 78 16.49 -4.78 10.80
CA GLN A 78 17.04 -5.21 12.08
C GLN A 78 16.05 -6.11 12.84
N PRO A 79 16.54 -7.09 13.61
CA PRO A 79 15.69 -7.86 14.51
C PRO A 79 14.91 -6.96 15.48
N GLY A 80 13.65 -7.26 15.70
CA GLY A 80 12.74 -6.48 16.55
C GLY A 80 11.99 -5.36 15.84
N GLN A 81 12.35 -5.00 14.61
CA GLN A 81 11.63 -3.99 13.83
C GLN A 81 10.23 -4.45 13.43
N VAL A 82 9.37 -3.46 13.20
CA VAL A 82 8.05 -3.63 12.61
C VAL A 82 8.11 -3.14 11.16
N ILE A 83 7.94 -4.04 10.22
CA ILE A 83 7.97 -3.75 8.77
C ILE A 83 6.56 -3.88 8.20
N ALA A 84 6.18 -3.01 7.29
CA ALA A 84 4.99 -3.20 6.48
C ALA A 84 5.39 -3.53 5.03
N ASP A 85 4.85 -4.64 4.52
CA ASP A 85 4.89 -5.07 3.14
C ASP A 85 3.58 -4.59 2.49
N ILE A 86 3.67 -3.54 1.66
CA ILE A 86 2.50 -2.87 1.06
C ILE A 86 2.25 -3.44 -0.33
N GLY A 87 1.03 -3.94 -0.57
CA GLY A 87 0.71 -4.77 -1.72
C GLY A 87 1.35 -6.14 -1.57
N ALA A 88 1.13 -6.77 -0.42
CA ALA A 88 1.81 -8.01 -0.04
C ALA A 88 1.48 -9.19 -0.97
N GLY A 89 0.33 -9.16 -1.66
CA GLY A 89 -0.11 -10.20 -2.58
C GLY A 89 -0.10 -11.58 -1.94
N SER A 90 0.68 -12.49 -2.48
CA SER A 90 0.85 -13.85 -1.94
C SER A 90 1.60 -13.92 -0.61
N GLY A 91 2.25 -12.82 -0.17
CA GLY A 91 3.12 -12.78 1.00
C GLY A 91 4.54 -13.28 0.76
N TYR A 92 4.99 -13.29 -0.48
CA TYR A 92 6.34 -13.71 -0.84
C TYR A 92 7.40 -12.93 -0.04
N HIS A 93 7.40 -11.60 -0.11
CA HIS A 93 8.31 -10.75 0.66
C HIS A 93 8.01 -10.79 2.16
N SER A 94 6.74 -10.78 2.56
CA SER A 94 6.33 -10.88 3.96
C SER A 94 6.93 -12.10 4.66
N THR A 95 6.97 -13.24 3.98
CA THR A 95 7.55 -14.49 4.50
C THR A 95 9.07 -14.38 4.72
N LEU A 96 9.78 -13.72 3.81
CA LEU A 96 11.22 -13.48 3.92
C LEU A 96 11.52 -12.45 5.03
N LEU A 97 10.80 -11.33 5.05
CA LEU A 97 10.90 -10.30 6.07
C LEU A 97 10.63 -10.85 7.48
N SER A 98 9.67 -11.74 7.63
CA SER A 98 9.33 -12.41 8.89
C SER A 98 10.52 -13.10 9.54
N LYS A 99 11.41 -13.70 8.73
CA LYS A 99 12.65 -14.34 9.23
C LYS A 99 13.66 -13.29 9.68
N MET A 100 13.74 -12.15 8.98
CA MET A 100 14.72 -11.09 9.25
C MET A 100 14.40 -10.32 10.52
N VAL A 101 13.11 -9.97 10.72
CA VAL A 101 12.70 -9.23 11.93
C VAL A 101 12.73 -10.08 13.20
N GLY A 102 12.82 -11.40 13.11
CA GLY A 102 12.90 -12.29 14.28
C GLY A 102 11.70 -12.12 15.22
N ASN A 103 11.90 -11.48 16.37
CA ASN A 103 10.86 -11.15 17.35
C ASN A 103 10.07 -9.88 17.02
N GLY A 104 10.38 -9.21 15.92
CA GLY A 104 9.61 -8.11 15.37
C GLY A 104 8.31 -8.56 14.69
N LYS A 105 7.71 -7.70 13.89
CA LYS A 105 6.44 -7.96 13.19
C LYS A 105 6.51 -7.56 11.74
N VAL A 106 5.74 -8.25 10.90
CA VAL A 106 5.49 -7.87 9.52
C VAL A 106 3.98 -7.66 9.34
N TYR A 107 3.57 -6.46 8.97
CA TYR A 107 2.24 -6.21 8.46
C TYR A 107 2.22 -6.52 6.97
N ALA A 108 1.46 -7.53 6.56
CA ALA A 108 1.23 -7.88 5.17
C ALA A 108 -0.05 -7.19 4.71
N VAL A 109 0.10 -6.06 4.04
CA VAL A 109 -1.00 -5.14 3.70
C VAL A 109 -1.42 -5.35 2.26
N ASP A 110 -2.68 -5.63 2.02
CA ASP A 110 -3.24 -5.74 0.68
C ASP A 110 -4.65 -5.15 0.60
N VAL A 111 -5.07 -4.74 -0.60
CA VAL A 111 -6.39 -4.18 -0.84
C VAL A 111 -7.41 -5.25 -1.24
N GLU A 112 -6.96 -6.39 -1.75
CA GLU A 112 -7.81 -7.49 -2.18
C GLU A 112 -8.16 -8.46 -1.03
N PRO A 113 -9.44 -8.65 -0.71
CA PRO A 113 -9.87 -9.60 0.34
C PRO A 113 -9.41 -11.03 0.09
N GLU A 114 -9.34 -11.45 -1.17
CA GLU A 114 -8.89 -12.78 -1.59
C GLU A 114 -7.40 -13.00 -1.33
N MET A 115 -6.57 -11.96 -1.53
CA MET A 115 -5.15 -12.00 -1.15
C MET A 115 -5.00 -12.12 0.37
N ILE A 116 -5.80 -11.38 1.14
CA ILE A 116 -5.81 -11.48 2.61
C ILE A 116 -6.24 -12.88 3.07
N ALA A 117 -7.23 -13.48 2.43
CA ALA A 117 -7.65 -14.86 2.73
C ALA A 117 -6.49 -15.85 2.45
N TYR A 118 -5.84 -15.73 1.29
CA TYR A 118 -4.67 -16.55 0.94
C TYR A 118 -3.52 -16.38 1.94
N LEU A 119 -3.21 -15.14 2.34
CA LEU A 119 -2.19 -14.83 3.35
C LEU A 119 -2.49 -15.50 4.69
N ASN A 120 -3.73 -15.45 5.16
CA ASN A 120 -4.14 -16.11 6.41
C ASN A 120 -3.92 -17.62 6.35
N ASP A 121 -4.29 -18.25 5.24
CA ASP A 121 -4.09 -19.69 5.04
C ASP A 121 -2.59 -20.05 4.95
N ARG A 122 -1.81 -19.25 4.23
CA ARG A 122 -0.35 -19.41 4.13
C ARG A 122 0.33 -19.33 5.49
N ILE A 123 0.02 -18.28 6.26
CA ILE A 123 0.57 -18.04 7.60
C ILE A 123 0.27 -19.22 8.52
N LYS A 124 -0.96 -19.72 8.50
CA LYS A 124 -1.38 -20.89 9.28
C LYS A 124 -0.63 -22.15 8.87
N ARG A 125 -0.54 -22.41 7.57
CA ARG A 125 0.17 -23.57 7.00
C ARG A 125 1.66 -23.55 7.31
N GLU A 126 2.30 -22.38 7.25
CA GLU A 126 3.73 -22.20 7.50
C GLU A 126 4.08 -21.98 8.97
N GLY A 127 3.10 -21.90 9.86
CA GLY A 127 3.30 -21.67 11.30
C GLY A 127 3.92 -20.31 11.64
N LYS A 128 3.71 -19.28 10.78
CA LYS A 128 4.24 -17.94 11.02
C LYS A 128 3.43 -17.23 12.09
N LYS A 129 4.12 -16.70 13.12
CA LYS A 129 3.47 -16.05 14.26
C LYS A 129 3.61 -14.53 14.27
N ASN A 130 4.49 -14.00 13.44
CA ASN A 130 4.86 -12.58 13.40
C ASN A 130 4.48 -11.87 12.11
N ILE A 131 3.69 -12.51 11.22
CA ILE A 131 3.05 -11.87 10.06
C ILE A 131 1.60 -11.59 10.41
N ILE A 132 1.16 -10.36 10.17
CA ILE A 132 -0.19 -9.89 10.46
C ILE A 132 -0.80 -9.38 9.14
N PRO A 133 -1.72 -10.14 8.52
CA PRO A 133 -2.44 -9.66 7.35
C PRO A 133 -3.34 -8.48 7.70
N VAL A 134 -3.35 -7.47 6.83
CA VAL A 134 -4.15 -6.27 7.02
C VAL A 134 -4.85 -5.92 5.72
N LEU A 135 -6.18 -5.92 5.74
CA LEU A 135 -6.97 -5.42 4.63
C LEU A 135 -6.91 -3.90 4.61
N SER A 136 -6.31 -3.35 3.59
CA SER A 136 -6.25 -1.92 3.32
C SER A 136 -7.51 -1.43 2.58
N THR A 137 -7.54 -0.13 2.32
CA THR A 137 -8.45 0.46 1.34
C THR A 137 -7.62 1.07 0.22
N GLU A 138 -8.26 1.52 -0.85
CA GLU A 138 -7.57 2.25 -1.93
C GLU A 138 -6.89 3.56 -1.47
N LYS A 139 -7.21 4.07 -0.27
CA LYS A 139 -6.75 5.35 0.25
C LYS A 139 -5.96 5.25 1.54
N LYS A 140 -6.00 4.10 2.23
CA LYS A 140 -5.40 3.94 3.57
C LYS A 140 -4.77 2.56 3.73
N VAL A 141 -3.56 2.52 4.26
CA VAL A 141 -2.88 1.27 4.64
C VAL A 141 -3.51 0.58 5.84
N SER A 142 -4.45 1.23 6.55
CA SER A 142 -5.17 0.70 7.72
C SER A 142 -4.25 0.24 8.87
N LEU A 143 -3.08 0.87 9.00
CA LEU A 143 -2.12 0.61 10.08
C LEU A 143 -2.26 1.66 11.19
N PRO A 144 -1.91 1.32 12.45
CA PRO A 144 -1.86 2.31 13.53
C PRO A 144 -0.81 3.40 13.24
N ALA A 145 -1.07 4.62 13.69
CA ALA A 145 -0.09 5.70 13.58
C ALA A 145 1.20 5.40 14.35
N ASN A 146 2.34 5.84 13.82
CA ASN A 146 3.66 5.70 14.44
C ASN A 146 3.99 4.25 14.86
N SER A 147 3.58 3.27 14.08
CA SER A 147 3.72 1.85 14.44
C SER A 147 4.74 1.08 13.61
N VAL A 148 5.20 1.63 12.49
CA VAL A 148 6.03 0.94 11.50
C VAL A 148 7.40 1.59 11.41
N ASP A 149 8.46 0.79 11.44
CA ASP A 149 9.84 1.28 11.32
C ASP A 149 10.23 1.49 9.85
N GLN A 150 9.80 0.59 8.95
CA GLN A 150 10.07 0.66 7.52
C GLN A 150 8.89 0.11 6.72
N MET A 151 8.73 0.58 5.49
CA MET A 151 7.77 0.05 4.53
C MET A 151 8.46 -0.41 3.26
N LEU A 152 8.09 -1.58 2.78
CA LEU A 152 8.52 -2.13 1.51
C LEU A 152 7.35 -2.03 0.52
N LEU A 153 7.63 -1.50 -0.67
CA LEU A 153 6.73 -1.45 -1.80
C LEU A 153 7.45 -2.08 -2.99
N VAL A 154 7.06 -3.27 -3.39
CA VAL A 154 7.61 -3.94 -4.57
C VAL A 154 6.51 -4.06 -5.60
N ASP A 155 6.72 -3.41 -6.73
CA ASP A 155 5.86 -3.48 -7.92
C ASP A 155 4.37 -3.21 -7.66
N VAL A 156 4.05 -2.33 -6.70
CA VAL A 156 2.66 -2.04 -6.29
C VAL A 156 2.25 -0.58 -6.46
N TYR A 157 3.20 0.37 -6.37
CA TYR A 157 2.86 1.80 -6.41
C TYR A 157 2.09 2.20 -7.68
N HIS A 158 2.38 1.55 -8.80
CA HIS A 158 1.72 1.83 -10.07
C HIS A 158 0.25 1.43 -10.11
N GLU A 159 -0.21 0.60 -9.17
CA GLU A 159 -1.58 0.12 -9.02
C GLU A 159 -2.42 0.97 -8.04
N PHE A 160 -1.81 1.87 -7.26
CA PHE A 160 -2.57 2.67 -6.31
C PHE A 160 -3.59 3.56 -7.01
N SER A 161 -4.88 3.29 -6.80
CA SER A 161 -5.98 4.10 -7.34
C SER A 161 -5.97 5.54 -6.77
N PHE A 162 -5.41 5.73 -5.58
CA PHE A 162 -5.26 7.02 -4.89
C PHE A 162 -3.86 7.16 -4.28
N PRO A 163 -2.80 7.29 -5.12
CA PRO A 163 -1.40 7.25 -4.64
C PRO A 163 -1.05 8.36 -3.64
N TYR A 164 -1.65 9.54 -3.75
CA TYR A 164 -1.41 10.62 -2.79
C TYR A 164 -1.97 10.30 -1.41
N GLU A 165 -3.25 9.90 -1.34
CA GLU A 165 -3.93 9.54 -0.09
C GLU A 165 -3.25 8.34 0.57
N MET A 166 -2.84 7.38 -0.23
CA MET A 166 -2.09 6.21 0.22
C MET A 166 -0.73 6.62 0.82
N ALA A 167 0.01 7.52 0.14
CA ALA A 167 1.28 8.05 0.64
C ALA A 167 1.12 8.78 1.98
N ILE A 168 0.09 9.61 2.14
CA ILE A 168 -0.21 10.28 3.41
C ILE A 168 -0.50 9.26 4.51
N SER A 169 -1.33 8.25 4.22
CA SER A 169 -1.65 7.19 5.19
C SER A 169 -0.41 6.35 5.59
N MET A 170 0.49 6.09 4.65
CA MET A 170 1.78 5.44 4.93
C MET A 170 2.65 6.30 5.84
N LEU A 171 2.75 7.62 5.56
CA LEU A 171 3.51 8.55 6.38
C LEU A 171 2.98 8.63 7.82
N GLU A 172 1.67 8.63 8.00
CA GLU A 172 1.04 8.61 9.34
C GLU A 172 1.37 7.33 10.13
N ALA A 173 1.51 6.19 9.44
CA ALA A 173 1.82 4.92 10.06
C ALA A 173 3.32 4.74 10.38
N LEU A 174 4.21 5.46 9.69
CA LEU A 174 5.65 5.43 9.96
C LEU A 174 5.96 6.11 11.30
N LYS A 175 6.91 5.55 12.04
CA LYS A 175 7.49 6.20 13.23
C LYS A 175 8.29 7.42 12.81
N PRO A 176 8.32 8.47 13.62
CA PRO A 176 9.26 9.57 13.42
C PRO A 176 10.70 9.07 13.39
N GLY A 177 11.48 9.50 12.40
CA GLY A 177 12.92 9.19 12.27
C GLY A 177 13.78 10.24 12.90
#